data_7dad910fe4a1891ec00284c3da622d28
#
_entry.id   7dad910fe4a1891ec00284c3da622d28
#
_cell.length_a   1.000
_cell.length_b   1.000
_cell.length_c   1.000
_cell.angle_alpha   90.00
_cell.angle_beta   90.00
_cell.angle_gamma   90.00
#
_symmetry.space_group_name_H-M   'P 1'
#
loop_
_entity.id
_entity.type
_entity.pdbx_description
1 polymer ?
#
loop_
_entity_poly.entity_id
_entity_poly.type
_entity_poly.pdbx_seq_one_letter_code
_entity_poly.pdbx_strand_id
1 'polypeptide(L)'
;SEHSFPTRRSSDLVTFKQLKAIGWSAVDANFSATQLNSGRKTIIDSYLSELDISHDTPALNSAISDLSTTIDNSGAFSNALTLLAEQLNPTIQGGISKDDLKFVPGASIDDNLLSDIRLKIETQSGKSLEATEQSDGTKALITLAIYNLMNNGGMIAIDEPETHLHPSAQRNLIRSLKRTGRQLIIATHSGRIASEFDPDNIVATKAAAAARQPNEGLLQGKDEQKTLARWWINTRVELLTASHIIAVEGQTDRMLVERVAELTGRDLYRDGIEILEAGGCQEMVHIINLFGKNGFDIPLTVLIDQDAEAKLAKKLQITPDQLLDRNVHISRADLEDEYVAALGVDKLWNALSTSPTFKPNQITNFTKQFNHSVPDPSELATLCRDKDYKTHCAVLACSFLTPETASQITSVNEVLNEVFS
;
A
#
# COMPACT_ATOMS: atom_id res chain seq x y z
N SER A 1 23.53 -24.66 -12.88
CA SER A 1 24.03 -24.73 -11.51
C SER A 1 22.88 -24.49 -10.57
N GLU A 2 22.44 -25.56 -9.90
CA GLU A 2 21.38 -25.58 -8.90
C GLU A 2 21.84 -24.78 -7.69
N HIS A 3 21.22 -23.64 -7.44
CA HIS A 3 21.32 -23.00 -6.14
C HIS A 3 20.42 -23.75 -5.17
N SER A 4 20.97 -24.77 -4.51
CA SER A 4 20.36 -25.39 -3.35
C SER A 4 20.27 -24.34 -2.24
N PHE A 5 19.04 -23.99 -1.83
CA PHE A 5 18.83 -23.30 -0.58
C PHE A 5 19.49 -24.08 0.55
N PRO A 6 20.21 -23.44 1.48
CA PRO A 6 20.79 -24.14 2.61
C PRO A 6 19.67 -24.82 3.38
N THR A 7 19.67 -26.15 3.41
CA THR A 7 18.77 -26.95 4.22
C THR A 7 19.03 -26.59 5.69
N ARG A 8 18.18 -25.77 6.28
CA ARG A 8 18.23 -25.47 7.72
C ARG A 8 18.05 -26.79 8.47
N ARG A 9 18.96 -27.11 9.41
CA ARG A 9 18.79 -28.24 10.31
C ARG A 9 17.54 -28.02 11.16
N SER A 10 16.79 -29.08 11.46
CA SER A 10 15.59 -29.00 12.31
C SER A 10 15.86 -28.38 13.70
N SER A 11 17.13 -28.40 14.15
CA SER A 11 17.60 -27.73 15.38
C SER A 11 17.61 -26.20 15.31
N ASP A 12 17.57 -25.61 14.12
CA ASP A 12 17.63 -24.14 13.92
C ASP A 12 16.25 -23.50 13.86
N LEU A 13 15.19 -24.32 13.92
CA LEU A 13 13.81 -23.84 13.90
C LEU A 13 13.35 -23.48 15.31
N VAL A 14 12.79 -22.30 15.48
CA VAL A 14 12.13 -21.91 16.71
C VAL A 14 10.91 -22.82 16.91
N THR A 15 10.83 -23.48 18.06
CA THR A 15 9.71 -24.37 18.37
C THR A 15 8.45 -23.58 18.73
N PHE A 16 7.26 -24.17 18.53
CA PHE A 16 6.00 -23.57 18.94
C PHE A 16 5.97 -23.16 20.42
N LYS A 17 6.60 -23.97 21.31
CA LYS A 17 6.74 -23.64 22.72
C LYS A 17 7.57 -22.38 22.96
N GLN A 18 8.64 -22.17 22.18
CA GLN A 18 9.47 -20.97 22.25
C GLN A 18 8.72 -19.76 21.69
N LEU A 19 8.00 -19.94 20.57
CA LEU A 19 7.15 -18.87 20.01
C LEU A 19 6.07 -18.43 21.02
N LYS A 20 5.41 -19.39 21.67
CA LYS A 20 4.42 -19.09 22.71
C LYS A 20 5.05 -18.38 23.92
N ALA A 21 6.27 -18.77 24.30
CA ALA A 21 6.97 -18.16 25.45
C ALA A 21 7.36 -16.68 25.22
N ILE A 22 7.61 -16.27 23.97
CA ILE A 22 7.86 -14.86 23.59
C ILE A 22 6.59 -14.11 23.23
N GLY A 23 5.42 -14.75 23.34
CA GLY A 23 4.13 -14.14 22.99
C GLY A 23 3.99 -13.86 21.48
N TRP A 24 4.56 -14.75 20.63
CA TRP A 24 4.44 -14.64 19.18
C TRP A 24 3.05 -14.98 18.70
N SER A 25 2.48 -14.14 17.85
CA SER A 25 1.30 -14.46 17.05
C SER A 25 1.51 -13.99 15.61
N ALA A 26 0.99 -14.77 14.66
CA ALA A 26 1.00 -14.44 13.24
C ALA A 26 -0.42 -14.48 12.71
N VAL A 27 -0.74 -13.52 11.87
CA VAL A 27 -2.04 -13.37 11.21
C VAL A 27 -1.79 -13.31 9.70
N ASP A 28 -2.31 -14.28 8.96
CA ASP A 28 -2.10 -14.36 7.51
C ASP A 28 -3.07 -13.46 6.74
N ALA A 29 -2.77 -13.14 5.47
CA ALA A 29 -3.52 -12.25 4.60
C ALA A 29 -5.01 -12.62 4.44
N ASN A 30 -5.36 -13.92 4.57
CA ASN A 30 -6.75 -14.43 4.42
C ASN A 30 -7.47 -14.65 5.77
N PHE A 31 -7.01 -14.01 6.84
CA PHE A 31 -7.48 -14.28 8.20
C PHE A 31 -8.98 -13.98 8.44
N SER A 32 -9.56 -13.01 7.72
CA SER A 32 -10.94 -12.58 7.96
C SER A 32 -12.02 -13.57 7.53
N ALA A 33 -11.76 -14.31 6.43
CA ALA A 33 -12.77 -15.19 5.84
C ALA A 33 -12.86 -16.56 6.53
N THR A 34 -11.75 -17.09 7.03
CA THR A 34 -11.67 -18.45 7.56
C THR A 34 -11.82 -18.53 9.07
N GLN A 35 -11.47 -17.49 9.81
CA GLN A 35 -11.38 -17.55 11.27
C GLN A 35 -12.67 -17.18 12.00
N LEU A 36 -13.62 -16.54 11.33
CA LEU A 36 -14.96 -16.27 11.87
C LEU A 36 -16.06 -17.19 11.32
N ASN A 37 -15.77 -18.05 10.33
CA ASN A 37 -16.77 -18.92 9.73
C ASN A 37 -17.19 -20.05 10.68
N SER A 38 -18.50 -20.25 10.82
CA SER A 38 -19.12 -21.30 11.63
C SER A 38 -18.73 -22.71 11.20
N GLY A 39 -18.46 -23.59 12.16
CA GLY A 39 -18.25 -25.03 11.95
C GLY A 39 -16.88 -25.58 12.35
N ARG A 40 -15.93 -24.72 12.77
CA ARG A 40 -14.67 -25.10 13.41
C ARG A 40 -14.36 -24.11 14.52
N LYS A 41 -13.45 -24.40 15.44
CA LYS A 41 -13.02 -23.47 16.49
C LYS A 41 -12.66 -22.11 15.84
N THR A 42 -13.51 -21.12 16.07
CA THR A 42 -13.30 -19.75 15.60
C THR A 42 -12.30 -19.04 16.51
N ILE A 43 -11.82 -17.88 16.08
CA ILE A 43 -11.00 -17.04 16.97
C ILE A 43 -11.80 -16.53 18.16
N ILE A 44 -13.12 -16.36 18.01
CA ILE A 44 -14.02 -16.00 19.10
C ILE A 44 -14.08 -17.12 20.13
N ASP A 45 -14.22 -18.37 19.68
CA ASP A 45 -14.22 -19.56 20.59
C ASP A 45 -12.88 -19.66 21.32
N SER A 46 -11.78 -19.39 20.65
CA SER A 46 -10.44 -19.37 21.25
C SER A 46 -10.31 -18.30 22.31
N TYR A 47 -10.80 -17.08 22.05
CA TYR A 47 -10.81 -15.98 22.99
C TYR A 47 -11.68 -16.28 24.20
N LEU A 48 -12.90 -16.78 23.98
CA LEU A 48 -13.83 -17.16 25.04
C LEU A 48 -13.25 -18.26 25.93
N SER A 49 -12.50 -19.22 25.36
CA SER A 49 -11.86 -20.29 26.13
C SER A 49 -10.71 -19.82 27.03
N GLU A 50 -10.17 -18.61 26.81
CA GLU A 50 -9.18 -18.00 27.69
C GLU A 50 -9.78 -17.21 28.87
N LEU A 51 -11.10 -16.98 28.84
CA LEU A 51 -11.78 -16.28 29.93
C LEU A 51 -11.88 -17.20 31.16
N ASP A 52 -11.58 -16.66 32.33
CA ASP A 52 -11.85 -17.34 33.59
C ASP A 52 -13.33 -17.20 33.95
N ILE A 53 -14.13 -18.20 33.58
CA ILE A 53 -15.56 -18.27 33.87
C ILE A 53 -15.88 -19.22 35.04
N SER A 54 -14.87 -19.62 35.82
CA SER A 54 -15.06 -20.60 36.92
C SER A 54 -16.16 -20.21 37.88
N HIS A 55 -16.30 -18.90 38.17
CA HIS A 55 -17.34 -18.37 39.04
C HIS A 55 -18.74 -18.45 38.43
N ASP A 56 -18.86 -18.33 37.11
CA ASP A 56 -20.14 -18.25 36.37
C ASP A 56 -20.61 -19.64 35.89
N THR A 57 -19.72 -20.62 35.88
CA THR A 57 -20.00 -22.00 35.42
C THR A 57 -21.24 -22.65 36.07
N PRO A 58 -21.44 -22.55 37.40
CA PRO A 58 -22.66 -23.15 38.03
C PRO A 58 -23.96 -22.54 37.51
N ALA A 59 -24.01 -21.22 37.33
CA ALA A 59 -25.20 -20.51 36.83
C ALA A 59 -25.44 -20.85 35.36
N LEU A 60 -24.42 -20.94 34.54
CA LEU A 60 -24.52 -21.34 33.13
C LEU A 60 -25.02 -22.78 32.98
N ASN A 61 -24.49 -23.69 33.78
CA ASN A 61 -24.94 -25.09 33.81
C ASN A 61 -26.38 -25.22 34.22
N SER A 62 -26.83 -24.44 35.22
CA SER A 62 -28.25 -24.41 35.62
C SER A 62 -29.14 -23.93 34.47
N ALA A 63 -28.76 -22.84 33.78
CA ALA A 63 -29.52 -22.33 32.64
C ALA A 63 -29.64 -23.33 31.48
N ILE A 64 -28.59 -24.09 31.19
CA ILE A 64 -28.62 -25.15 30.15
C ILE A 64 -29.53 -26.31 30.60
N SER A 65 -29.48 -26.70 31.86
CA SER A 65 -30.35 -27.74 32.42
C SER A 65 -31.82 -27.32 32.34
N ASP A 66 -32.11 -26.06 32.66
CA ASP A 66 -33.47 -25.50 32.55
C ASP A 66 -33.98 -25.47 31.10
N LEU A 67 -33.11 -25.11 30.16
CA LEU A 67 -33.39 -25.16 28.72
C LEU A 67 -33.66 -26.60 28.25
N SER A 68 -32.86 -27.55 28.65
CA SER A 68 -33.05 -28.97 28.35
C SER A 68 -34.40 -29.46 28.85
N THR A 69 -34.71 -29.14 30.10
CA THR A 69 -36.00 -29.47 30.72
C THR A 69 -37.20 -28.83 29.98
N THR A 70 -37.00 -27.61 29.52
CA THR A 70 -38.06 -26.89 28.72
C THR A 70 -38.27 -27.57 27.37
N ILE A 71 -37.20 -28.02 26.70
CA ILE A 71 -37.29 -28.77 25.44
C ILE A 71 -38.00 -30.11 25.66
N ASP A 72 -37.60 -30.86 26.68
CA ASP A 72 -38.16 -32.17 26.99
C ASP A 72 -39.70 -32.07 27.31
N ASN A 73 -40.12 -30.99 27.96
CA ASN A 73 -41.51 -30.77 28.32
C ASN A 73 -42.36 -30.07 27.23
N SER A 74 -41.74 -29.69 26.14
CA SER A 74 -42.42 -28.98 25.05
C SER A 74 -43.21 -29.93 24.16
N GLY A 75 -44.54 -29.70 24.08
CA GLY A 75 -45.43 -30.47 23.18
C GLY A 75 -45.03 -30.35 21.70
N ALA A 76 -44.47 -29.22 21.27
CA ALA A 76 -44.03 -29.02 19.90
C ALA A 76 -42.83 -29.94 19.55
N PHE A 77 -41.82 -29.98 20.42
CA PHE A 77 -40.65 -30.88 20.23
C PHE A 77 -41.06 -32.36 20.36
N SER A 78 -41.93 -32.68 21.29
CA SER A 78 -42.47 -34.03 21.46
C SER A 78 -43.20 -34.51 20.20
N ASN A 79 -44.05 -33.65 19.57
CA ASN A 79 -44.72 -34.00 18.32
C ASN A 79 -43.70 -34.16 17.15
N ALA A 80 -42.68 -33.28 17.07
CA ALA A 80 -41.65 -33.41 16.06
C ALA A 80 -40.87 -34.72 16.16
N LEU A 81 -40.53 -35.19 17.39
CA LEU A 81 -39.88 -36.49 17.61
C LEU A 81 -40.79 -37.66 17.20
N THR A 82 -42.09 -37.56 17.44
CA THR A 82 -43.04 -38.62 16.99
C THR A 82 -43.07 -38.71 15.47
N LEU A 83 -43.18 -37.58 14.77
CA LEU A 83 -43.19 -37.55 13.31
C LEU A 83 -41.85 -38.05 12.71
N LEU A 84 -40.74 -37.68 13.32
CA LEU A 84 -39.42 -38.20 12.92
C LEU A 84 -39.31 -39.73 13.12
N ALA A 85 -39.75 -40.23 14.25
CA ALA A 85 -39.75 -41.65 14.51
C ALA A 85 -40.58 -42.45 13.49
N GLU A 86 -41.78 -41.93 13.16
CA GLU A 86 -42.65 -42.53 12.13
C GLU A 86 -42.02 -42.57 10.76
N GLN A 87 -41.24 -41.55 10.38
CA GLN A 87 -40.52 -41.50 9.09
C GLN A 87 -39.25 -42.35 9.07
N LEU A 88 -38.57 -42.48 10.18
CA LEU A 88 -37.27 -43.21 10.27
C LEU A 88 -37.46 -44.70 10.53
N ASN A 89 -38.52 -45.06 11.23
CA ASN A 89 -38.76 -46.47 11.63
C ASN A 89 -38.76 -47.47 10.46
N PRO A 90 -39.31 -47.18 9.26
CA PRO A 90 -39.26 -48.11 8.13
C PRO A 90 -37.88 -48.22 7.52
N THR A 91 -36.99 -47.27 7.77
CA THR A 91 -35.65 -47.17 7.10
C THR A 91 -34.51 -47.61 7.98
N ILE A 92 -34.70 -47.68 9.29
CA ILE A 92 -33.64 -48.08 10.24
C ILE A 92 -33.85 -49.55 10.60
N GLN A 93 -32.79 -50.37 10.37
CA GLN A 93 -32.79 -51.77 10.70
C GLN A 93 -32.95 -51.98 12.25
N GLY A 94 -33.97 -52.67 12.66
CA GLY A 94 -34.32 -52.82 14.09
C GLY A 94 -35.42 -51.88 14.56
N GLY A 95 -35.83 -50.95 13.73
CA GLY A 95 -36.83 -49.94 14.08
C GLY A 95 -36.30 -48.83 14.99
N ILE A 96 -37.02 -47.70 15.08
CA ILE A 96 -36.74 -46.62 16.01
C ILE A 96 -38.03 -46.07 16.56
N SER A 97 -38.07 -45.84 17.86
CA SER A 97 -39.20 -45.22 18.53
C SER A 97 -38.97 -43.77 18.89
N LYS A 98 -39.98 -43.05 19.29
CA LYS A 98 -39.86 -41.68 19.79
C LYS A 98 -38.89 -41.58 20.97
N ASP A 99 -38.89 -42.60 21.84
CA ASP A 99 -38.09 -42.60 23.07
C ASP A 99 -36.58 -42.82 22.80
N ASP A 100 -36.26 -43.22 21.58
CA ASP A 100 -34.86 -43.37 21.11
C ASP A 100 -34.32 -42.05 20.53
N LEU A 101 -35.17 -41.01 20.41
CA LEU A 101 -34.82 -39.73 19.84
C LEU A 101 -34.91 -38.61 20.90
N LYS A 102 -33.97 -37.72 20.90
CA LYS A 102 -33.96 -36.58 21.81
C LYS A 102 -33.40 -35.32 21.14
N PHE A 103 -34.06 -34.19 21.33
CA PHE A 103 -33.48 -32.90 21.07
C PHE A 103 -32.72 -32.45 22.31
N VAL A 104 -31.43 -32.09 22.13
CA VAL A 104 -30.58 -31.57 23.21
C VAL A 104 -30.05 -30.18 22.81
N PRO A 105 -29.82 -29.26 23.77
CA PRO A 105 -29.06 -28.04 23.47
C PRO A 105 -27.71 -28.36 22.87
N GLY A 106 -27.24 -27.56 21.92
CA GLY A 106 -25.90 -27.77 21.27
C GLY A 106 -24.73 -27.57 22.23
N ALA A 107 -24.89 -26.77 23.28
CA ALA A 107 -23.94 -26.67 24.38
C ALA A 107 -24.12 -27.87 25.32
N SER A 108 -23.15 -28.79 25.34
CA SER A 108 -23.14 -29.89 26.31
C SER A 108 -22.44 -29.49 27.60
N ILE A 109 -22.94 -30.01 28.72
CA ILE A 109 -22.42 -29.75 30.07
C ILE A 109 -20.95 -30.13 30.21
N ASP A 110 -20.43 -31.02 29.36
CA ASP A 110 -19.11 -31.64 29.53
C ASP A 110 -18.00 -31.10 28.61
N ASP A 111 -18.29 -30.41 27.48
CA ASP A 111 -17.23 -30.17 26.48
C ASP A 111 -17.03 -28.75 25.98
N ASN A 112 -17.91 -27.80 26.13
CA ASN A 112 -17.64 -26.38 25.78
C ASN A 112 -18.88 -25.48 25.98
N LEU A 113 -19.15 -25.07 27.22
CA LEU A 113 -20.22 -24.10 27.57
C LEU A 113 -20.25 -22.85 26.69
N LEU A 114 -19.12 -22.49 26.10
CA LEU A 114 -18.94 -21.26 25.35
C LEU A 114 -19.04 -21.45 23.83
N SER A 115 -19.13 -22.67 23.31
CA SER A 115 -19.09 -22.95 21.86
C SER A 115 -20.26 -22.38 21.05
N ASP A 116 -21.40 -22.11 21.72
CA ASP A 116 -22.59 -21.55 21.09
C ASP A 116 -22.80 -20.06 21.37
N ILE A 117 -21.86 -19.44 22.08
CA ILE A 117 -21.91 -17.99 22.31
C ILE A 117 -21.51 -17.26 21.02
N ARG A 118 -22.35 -16.32 20.58
CA ARG A 118 -22.15 -15.55 19.36
C ARG A 118 -21.92 -14.08 19.67
N LEU A 119 -20.90 -13.49 19.04
CA LEU A 119 -20.70 -12.05 19.08
C LEU A 119 -21.64 -11.37 18.10
N LYS A 120 -22.51 -10.48 18.59
CA LYS A 120 -23.39 -9.65 17.79
C LYS A 120 -22.97 -8.20 17.88
N ILE A 121 -23.10 -7.48 16.78
CA ILE A 121 -22.80 -6.05 16.67
C ILE A 121 -24.09 -5.35 16.25
N GLU A 122 -24.49 -4.37 17.03
CA GLU A 122 -25.61 -3.50 16.69
C GLU A 122 -25.13 -2.39 15.76
N THR A 123 -25.76 -2.29 14.60
CA THR A 123 -25.45 -1.25 13.61
C THR A 123 -26.17 0.06 13.98
N GLN A 124 -25.69 1.19 13.45
CA GLN A 124 -26.35 2.50 13.64
C GLN A 124 -27.83 2.52 13.18
N SER A 125 -28.23 1.59 12.32
CA SER A 125 -29.59 1.41 11.86
C SER A 125 -30.48 0.56 12.81
N GLY A 126 -29.94 0.16 13.98
CA GLY A 126 -30.66 -0.68 14.95
C GLY A 126 -30.78 -2.15 14.58
N LYS A 127 -30.05 -2.60 13.53
CA LYS A 127 -29.96 -4.03 13.19
C LYS A 127 -28.81 -4.69 13.95
N SER A 128 -29.11 -5.80 14.62
CA SER A 128 -28.13 -6.64 15.27
C SER A 128 -27.74 -7.78 14.31
N LEU A 129 -26.48 -7.81 13.90
CA LEU A 129 -25.91 -8.83 13.01
C LEU A 129 -24.82 -9.60 13.74
N GLU A 130 -24.69 -10.89 13.46
CA GLU A 130 -23.57 -11.67 13.97
C GLU A 130 -22.24 -11.20 13.37
N ALA A 131 -21.14 -11.40 14.11
CA ALA A 131 -19.80 -11.07 13.61
C ALA A 131 -19.49 -11.78 12.27
N THR A 132 -20.02 -12.98 12.08
CA THR A 132 -19.93 -13.76 10.84
C THR A 132 -20.70 -13.19 9.66
N GLU A 133 -21.71 -12.38 9.92
CA GLU A 133 -22.57 -11.75 8.90
C GLU A 133 -22.11 -10.33 8.52
N GLN A 134 -21.05 -9.85 9.17
CA GLN A 134 -20.50 -8.53 8.90
C GLN A 134 -19.75 -8.48 7.55
N SER A 135 -19.47 -7.26 7.07
CA SER A 135 -18.61 -7.09 5.90
C SER A 135 -17.20 -7.66 6.17
N ASP A 136 -16.48 -8.07 5.13
CA ASP A 136 -15.15 -8.64 5.28
C ASP A 136 -14.17 -7.68 5.98
N GLY A 137 -14.26 -6.37 5.71
CA GLY A 137 -13.49 -5.37 6.43
C GLY A 137 -13.80 -5.32 7.92
N THR A 138 -15.08 -5.43 8.31
CA THR A 138 -15.49 -5.47 9.73
C THR A 138 -15.00 -6.76 10.38
N LYS A 139 -15.11 -7.89 9.69
CA LYS A 139 -14.58 -9.18 10.16
C LYS A 139 -13.09 -9.11 10.42
N ALA A 140 -12.34 -8.51 9.51
CA ALA A 140 -10.90 -8.29 9.64
C ALA A 140 -10.57 -7.48 10.91
N LEU A 141 -11.28 -6.38 11.14
CA LEU A 141 -11.08 -5.55 12.34
C LEU A 141 -11.43 -6.29 13.63
N ILE A 142 -12.50 -7.08 13.66
CA ILE A 142 -12.89 -7.89 14.83
C ILE A 142 -11.77 -8.93 15.11
N THR A 143 -11.33 -9.64 14.10
CA THR A 143 -10.29 -10.65 14.21
C THR A 143 -9.00 -10.07 14.75
N LEU A 144 -8.54 -8.95 14.21
CA LEU A 144 -7.34 -8.27 14.69
C LEU A 144 -7.48 -7.72 16.11
N ALA A 145 -8.68 -7.22 16.47
CA ALA A 145 -8.96 -6.79 17.83
C ALA A 145 -8.88 -7.95 18.82
N ILE A 146 -9.44 -9.11 18.48
CA ILE A 146 -9.38 -10.31 19.31
C ILE A 146 -7.93 -10.81 19.44
N TYR A 147 -7.18 -10.91 18.33
CA TYR A 147 -5.76 -11.25 18.41
C TYR A 147 -4.97 -10.30 19.31
N ASN A 148 -5.35 -9.03 19.27
CA ASN A 148 -4.73 -8.03 20.13
C ASN A 148 -5.07 -8.22 21.61
N LEU A 149 -6.26 -8.73 21.94
CA LEU A 149 -6.68 -9.01 23.33
C LEU A 149 -6.09 -10.31 23.88
N MET A 150 -6.03 -11.37 23.06
CA MET A 150 -5.50 -12.68 23.50
C MET A 150 -4.02 -12.66 23.83
N ASN A 151 -3.25 -11.77 23.23
CA ASN A 151 -1.81 -11.72 23.41
C ASN A 151 -1.40 -10.56 24.32
N ASN A 152 -1.27 -10.79 25.62
CA ASN A 152 -0.91 -9.79 26.62
C ASN A 152 0.58 -9.40 26.66
N GLY A 153 1.26 -9.37 25.53
CA GLY A 153 2.67 -9.01 25.40
C GLY A 153 3.32 -9.67 24.20
N GLY A 154 4.58 -9.33 23.92
CA GLY A 154 5.37 -9.96 22.88
C GLY A 154 5.26 -9.30 21.51
N MET A 155 5.19 -10.09 20.45
CA MET A 155 5.34 -9.66 19.07
C MET A 155 4.15 -10.12 18.23
N ILE A 156 3.64 -9.25 17.37
CA ILE A 156 2.59 -9.56 16.40
C ILE A 156 3.15 -9.38 14.99
N ALA A 157 3.04 -10.41 14.16
CA ALA A 157 3.28 -10.33 12.72
C ALA A 157 1.94 -10.36 11.98
N ILE A 158 1.75 -9.44 11.04
CA ILE A 158 0.52 -9.32 10.24
C ILE A 158 0.91 -9.21 8.78
N ASP A 159 0.33 -10.07 7.96
CA ASP A 159 0.51 -10.08 6.52
C ASP A 159 -0.69 -9.44 5.84
N GLU A 160 -0.45 -8.43 5.00
CA GLU A 160 -1.43 -7.66 4.23
C GLU A 160 -2.67 -7.19 5.05
N PRO A 161 -2.48 -6.45 6.15
CA PRO A 161 -3.61 -6.00 6.97
C PRO A 161 -4.56 -5.03 6.24
N GLU A 162 -4.16 -4.50 5.08
CA GLU A 162 -5.00 -3.67 4.20
C GLU A 162 -6.11 -4.43 3.51
N THR A 163 -6.01 -5.75 3.40
CA THR A 163 -6.96 -6.59 2.67
C THR A 163 -8.38 -6.37 3.20
N HIS A 164 -9.30 -6.04 2.31
CA HIS A 164 -10.71 -5.69 2.59
C HIS A 164 -10.92 -4.41 3.42
N LEU A 165 -9.87 -3.66 3.79
CA LEU A 165 -10.02 -2.44 4.58
C LEU A 165 -10.07 -1.17 3.71
N HIS A 166 -11.05 -0.32 4.01
CA HIS A 166 -11.07 1.03 3.45
C HIS A 166 -9.81 1.81 3.88
N PRO A 167 -9.24 2.67 3.01
CA PRO A 167 -8.02 3.41 3.30
C PRO A 167 -7.96 4.15 4.65
N SER A 168 -9.08 4.69 5.13
CA SER A 168 -9.15 5.33 6.45
C SER A 168 -9.03 4.32 7.60
N ALA A 169 -9.61 3.12 7.42
CA ALA A 169 -9.53 2.06 8.42
C ALA A 169 -8.11 1.49 8.56
N GLN A 170 -7.34 1.42 7.47
CA GLN A 170 -5.94 0.97 7.48
C GLN A 170 -5.08 1.79 8.46
N ARG A 171 -5.16 3.11 8.40
CA ARG A 171 -4.41 3.99 9.33
C ARG A 171 -4.87 3.83 10.77
N ASN A 172 -6.19 3.81 11.00
CA ASN A 172 -6.73 3.67 12.35
C ASN A 172 -6.33 2.34 12.99
N LEU A 173 -6.31 1.26 12.22
CA LEU A 173 -5.85 -0.04 12.65
C LEU A 173 -4.41 0.02 13.17
N ILE A 174 -3.48 0.54 12.34
CA ILE A 174 -2.07 0.62 12.72
C ILE A 174 -1.87 1.49 13.97
N ARG A 175 -2.55 2.63 14.04
CA ARG A 175 -2.50 3.50 15.23
C ARG A 175 -3.02 2.81 16.49
N SER A 176 -4.07 1.99 16.35
CA SER A 176 -4.59 1.18 17.46
C SER A 176 -3.58 0.12 17.91
N LEU A 177 -2.99 -0.61 16.97
CA LEU A 177 -1.97 -1.62 17.27
C LEU A 177 -0.72 -1.00 17.93
N LYS A 178 -0.26 0.15 17.46
CA LYS A 178 0.90 0.85 18.07
C LYS A 178 0.68 1.27 19.52
N ARG A 179 -0.55 1.58 19.91
CA ARG A 179 -0.87 1.97 21.31
C ARG A 179 -0.68 0.82 22.30
N THR A 180 -0.61 -0.41 21.84
CA THR A 180 -0.41 -1.57 22.71
C THR A 180 1.02 -1.72 23.22
N GLY A 181 1.97 -0.97 22.65
CA GLY A 181 3.40 -1.03 23.01
C GLY A 181 4.10 -2.32 22.61
N ARG A 182 3.46 -3.16 21.78
CA ARG A 182 4.02 -4.42 21.27
C ARG A 182 4.95 -4.18 20.10
N GLN A 183 5.85 -5.13 19.87
CA GLN A 183 6.61 -5.17 18.62
C GLN A 183 5.70 -5.62 17.48
N LEU A 184 5.63 -4.79 16.42
CA LEU A 184 4.84 -5.07 15.22
C LEU A 184 5.77 -5.42 14.07
N ILE A 185 5.48 -6.52 13.37
CA ILE A 185 6.07 -6.86 12.06
C ILE A 185 4.93 -6.89 11.08
N ILE A 186 4.97 -6.04 10.06
CA ILE A 186 3.89 -5.91 9.09
C ILE A 186 4.46 -6.07 7.70
N ALA A 187 3.94 -7.03 6.94
CA ALA A 187 4.13 -7.09 5.50
C ALA A 187 2.95 -6.40 4.82
N THR A 188 3.21 -5.45 3.92
CA THR A 188 2.16 -4.63 3.31
C THR A 188 2.58 -4.09 1.96
N HIS A 189 1.60 -3.95 1.07
CA HIS A 189 1.71 -3.19 -0.18
C HIS A 189 1.06 -1.79 -0.06
N SER A 190 0.51 -1.44 1.10
CA SER A 190 -0.16 -0.16 1.32
C SER A 190 0.80 0.92 1.79
N GLY A 191 0.98 1.95 0.96
CA GLY A 191 1.72 3.17 1.36
C GLY A 191 1.10 3.87 2.57
N ARG A 192 -0.21 3.72 2.80
CA ARG A 192 -0.91 4.28 3.97
C ARG A 192 -0.50 3.60 5.26
N ILE A 193 -0.25 2.31 5.22
CA ILE A 193 0.26 1.55 6.36
C ILE A 193 1.74 1.83 6.56
N ALA A 194 2.54 1.72 5.50
CA ALA A 194 3.98 1.95 5.56
C ALA A 194 4.31 3.35 6.11
N SER A 195 3.58 4.39 5.67
CA SER A 195 3.80 5.77 6.12
C SER A 195 3.46 6.05 7.59
N GLU A 196 2.77 5.15 8.28
CA GLU A 196 2.56 5.26 9.73
C GLU A 196 3.83 4.89 10.54
N PHE A 197 4.87 4.34 9.89
CA PHE A 197 6.15 4.01 10.51
C PHE A 197 7.24 5.02 10.11
N ASP A 198 8.30 5.07 10.90
CA ASP A 198 9.49 5.83 10.52
C ASP A 198 10.16 5.13 9.33
N PRO A 199 10.67 5.89 8.34
CA PRO A 199 11.35 5.29 7.20
C PRO A 199 12.51 4.37 7.59
N ASP A 200 13.19 4.66 8.70
CA ASP A 200 14.27 3.82 9.25
C ASP A 200 13.79 2.42 9.68
N ASN A 201 12.49 2.23 9.87
CA ASN A 201 11.87 0.94 10.24
C ASN A 201 11.23 0.23 9.04
N ILE A 202 11.38 0.75 7.83
CA ILE A 202 10.83 0.15 6.61
C ILE A 202 11.91 -0.66 5.92
N VAL A 203 11.59 -1.91 5.64
CA VAL A 203 12.42 -2.81 4.83
C VAL A 203 11.69 -3.06 3.52
N ALA A 204 12.22 -2.54 2.43
CA ALA A 204 11.71 -2.81 1.08
C ALA A 204 12.24 -4.16 0.59
N THR A 205 11.33 -5.04 0.15
CA THR A 205 11.66 -6.36 -0.37
C THR A 205 11.17 -6.50 -1.81
N LYS A 206 11.99 -7.12 -2.66
CA LYS A 206 11.64 -7.45 -4.04
C LYS A 206 12.06 -8.90 -4.31
N ALA A 207 11.28 -9.62 -5.10
CA ALA A 207 11.59 -10.98 -5.47
C ALA A 207 12.99 -11.08 -6.09
N ALA A 208 13.79 -12.05 -5.64
CA ALA A 208 15.16 -12.32 -6.08
C ALA A 208 16.18 -11.16 -5.89
N ALA A 209 15.84 -10.14 -5.12
CA ALA A 209 16.75 -9.05 -4.76
C ALA A 209 17.05 -9.02 -3.26
N ALA A 210 18.14 -8.35 -2.87
CA ALA A 210 18.42 -8.10 -1.46
C ALA A 210 17.38 -7.15 -0.87
N ALA A 211 17.05 -7.36 0.41
CA ALA A 211 16.22 -6.41 1.15
C ALA A 211 16.96 -5.06 1.28
N ARG A 212 16.21 -3.97 1.17
CA ARG A 212 16.74 -2.59 1.19
C ARG A 212 16.14 -1.84 2.38
N GLN A 213 16.99 -1.17 3.13
CA GLN A 213 16.60 -0.36 4.28
C GLN A 213 17.55 0.83 4.39
N PRO A 214 17.08 2.01 4.78
CA PRO A 214 17.97 3.14 5.03
C PRO A 214 19.01 2.82 6.10
N ASN A 215 20.20 3.41 5.98
CA ASN A 215 21.24 3.29 6.99
C ASN A 215 20.72 3.80 8.33
N GLU A 216 21.06 3.08 9.40
CA GLU A 216 20.65 3.43 10.77
C GLU A 216 20.99 4.89 11.09
N GLY A 217 20.01 5.63 11.57
CA GLY A 217 20.17 7.04 11.95
C GLY A 217 20.23 8.04 10.79
N LEU A 218 20.04 7.63 9.53
CA LEU A 218 20.05 8.55 8.38
C LEU A 218 19.12 9.75 8.57
N LEU A 219 17.93 9.52 9.10
CA LEU A 219 16.90 10.53 9.35
C LEU A 219 16.79 10.93 10.84
N GLN A 220 17.72 10.50 11.70
CA GLN A 220 17.68 10.84 13.12
C GLN A 220 17.81 12.36 13.34
N GLY A 221 16.87 12.92 14.11
CA GLY A 221 16.82 14.37 14.38
C GLY A 221 16.39 15.24 13.18
N LYS A 222 15.89 14.63 12.11
CA LYS A 222 15.48 15.31 10.88
C LYS A 222 13.98 15.15 10.63
N ASP A 223 13.14 15.72 11.49
CA ASP A 223 11.68 15.51 11.48
C ASP A 223 11.00 15.97 10.20
N GLU A 224 11.50 17.07 9.59
CA GLU A 224 11.01 17.54 8.29
C GLU A 224 11.26 16.49 7.20
N GLN A 225 12.46 15.94 7.12
CA GLN A 225 12.82 14.92 6.15
C GLN A 225 12.03 13.61 6.37
N LYS A 226 11.81 13.21 7.62
CA LYS A 226 10.92 12.09 7.95
C LYS A 226 9.48 12.33 7.47
N THR A 227 8.99 13.54 7.63
CA THR A 227 7.65 13.91 7.19
C THR A 227 7.53 13.84 5.67
N LEU A 228 8.51 14.36 4.93
CA LEU A 228 8.56 14.27 3.47
C LEU A 228 8.68 12.80 3.00
N ALA A 229 9.55 12.02 3.62
CA ALA A 229 9.72 10.61 3.32
C ALA A 229 8.40 9.82 3.51
N ARG A 230 7.69 10.04 4.62
CA ARG A 230 6.37 9.44 4.85
C ARG A 230 5.33 9.88 3.83
N TRP A 231 5.40 11.13 3.37
CA TRP A 231 4.50 11.62 2.34
C TRP A 231 4.72 10.91 1.00
N TRP A 232 5.98 10.78 0.54
CA TRP A 232 6.31 10.04 -0.68
C TRP A 232 5.91 8.56 -0.56
N ILE A 233 6.24 7.90 0.53
CA ILE A 233 5.87 6.49 0.76
C ILE A 233 4.36 6.31 0.77
N ASN A 234 3.61 7.25 1.38
CA ASN A 234 2.14 7.19 1.39
C ASN A 234 1.51 7.35 0.01
N THR A 235 2.09 8.18 -0.84
CA THR A 235 1.54 8.53 -2.16
C THR A 235 2.10 7.66 -3.27
N ARG A 236 3.32 7.15 -3.11
CA ARG A 236 4.11 6.46 -4.12
C ARG A 236 4.90 5.29 -3.52
N VAL A 237 4.21 4.35 -2.88
CA VAL A 237 4.85 3.18 -2.25
C VAL A 237 5.60 2.31 -3.25
N GLU A 238 5.22 2.30 -4.50
CA GLU A 238 5.86 1.62 -5.62
C GLU A 238 7.33 2.02 -5.80
N LEU A 239 7.72 3.23 -5.38
CA LEU A 239 9.14 3.67 -5.41
C LEU A 239 10.05 2.73 -4.61
N LEU A 240 9.57 2.15 -3.51
CA LEU A 240 10.37 1.26 -2.67
C LEU A 240 10.75 -0.05 -3.36
N THR A 241 9.97 -0.47 -4.35
CA THR A 241 10.18 -1.70 -5.11
C THR A 241 10.60 -1.45 -6.55
N ALA A 242 10.80 -0.18 -6.93
CA ALA A 242 11.24 0.19 -8.27
C ALA A 242 12.59 -0.47 -8.62
N SER A 243 12.78 -0.78 -9.89
CA SER A 243 14.07 -1.21 -10.43
C SER A 243 15.02 -0.03 -10.55
N HIS A 244 14.46 1.14 -10.91
CA HIS A 244 15.15 2.40 -11.06
C HIS A 244 14.19 3.56 -10.81
N ILE A 245 14.66 4.66 -10.25
CA ILE A 245 13.90 5.89 -10.10
C ILE A 245 14.50 6.97 -10.99
N ILE A 246 13.66 7.63 -11.79
CA ILE A 246 14.02 8.89 -12.47
C ILE A 246 13.42 10.02 -11.66
N ALA A 247 14.25 10.85 -11.03
CA ALA A 247 13.78 12.03 -10.30
C ALA A 247 13.84 13.26 -11.21
N VAL A 248 12.74 13.99 -11.30
CA VAL A 248 12.61 15.22 -12.10
C VAL A 248 12.14 16.37 -11.23
N GLU A 249 12.30 17.63 -11.69
CA GLU A 249 11.91 18.79 -10.90
C GLU A 249 10.40 18.91 -10.72
N GLY A 250 9.64 18.65 -11.78
CA GLY A 250 8.20 18.85 -11.75
C GLY A 250 7.39 17.98 -12.69
N GLN A 251 6.08 18.24 -12.69
CA GLN A 251 5.10 17.48 -13.46
C GLN A 251 5.32 17.57 -14.97
N THR A 252 5.75 18.72 -15.48
CA THR A 252 6.00 18.93 -16.92
C THR A 252 7.15 18.08 -17.41
N ASP A 253 8.20 17.99 -16.62
CA ASP A 253 9.38 17.19 -16.93
C ASP A 253 9.03 15.70 -16.95
N ARG A 254 8.23 15.28 -15.99
CA ARG A 254 7.68 13.91 -15.97
C ARG A 254 6.92 13.60 -17.25
N MET A 255 5.96 14.46 -17.64
CA MET A 255 5.17 14.27 -18.87
C MET A 255 6.07 14.11 -20.09
N LEU A 256 7.12 14.93 -20.17
CA LEU A 256 8.06 14.89 -21.28
C LEU A 256 8.88 13.61 -21.28
N VAL A 257 9.43 13.19 -20.12
CA VAL A 257 10.18 11.95 -19.98
C VAL A 257 9.32 10.74 -20.35
N GLU A 258 8.08 10.65 -19.85
CA GLU A 258 7.13 9.58 -20.19
C GLU A 258 6.85 9.53 -21.69
N ARG A 259 6.60 10.69 -22.30
CA ARG A 259 6.28 10.77 -23.73
C ARG A 259 7.46 10.42 -24.62
N VAL A 260 8.66 10.89 -24.29
CA VAL A 260 9.89 10.55 -25.02
C VAL A 260 10.21 9.06 -24.90
N ALA A 261 10.07 8.48 -23.71
CA ALA A 261 10.24 7.04 -23.50
C ALA A 261 9.29 6.23 -24.39
N GLU A 262 8.00 6.57 -24.38
CA GLU A 262 6.97 5.93 -25.22
C GLU A 262 7.35 5.99 -26.72
N LEU A 263 7.66 7.17 -27.21
CA LEU A 263 7.96 7.39 -28.62
C LEU A 263 9.28 6.76 -29.09
N THR A 264 10.22 6.58 -28.17
CA THR A 264 11.51 5.92 -28.45
C THR A 264 11.49 4.42 -28.15
N GLY A 265 10.30 3.84 -27.84
CA GLY A 265 10.12 2.41 -27.64
C GLY A 265 10.61 1.86 -26.31
N ARG A 266 10.78 2.73 -25.30
CA ARG A 266 11.21 2.38 -23.94
C ARG A 266 9.97 2.28 -23.04
N ASP A 267 9.74 1.11 -22.45
CA ASP A 267 8.58 0.85 -21.59
C ASP A 267 9.00 0.93 -20.13
N LEU A 268 8.81 2.12 -19.52
CA LEU A 268 9.19 2.40 -18.14
C LEU A 268 8.50 1.43 -17.16
N TYR A 269 7.19 1.21 -17.33
CA TYR A 269 6.42 0.40 -16.40
C TYR A 269 6.76 -1.08 -16.45
N ARG A 270 6.94 -1.63 -17.66
CA ARG A 270 7.36 -3.02 -17.85
C ARG A 270 8.72 -3.29 -17.18
N ASP A 271 9.62 -2.33 -17.24
CA ASP A 271 10.97 -2.49 -16.70
C ASP A 271 11.07 -2.02 -15.23
N GLY A 272 9.92 -1.66 -14.63
CA GLY A 272 9.80 -1.29 -13.22
C GLY A 272 10.48 0.03 -12.87
N ILE A 273 10.52 0.96 -13.83
CA ILE A 273 11.09 2.28 -13.68
C ILE A 273 9.99 3.26 -13.25
N GLU A 274 10.24 3.99 -12.17
CA GLU A 274 9.31 4.97 -11.63
C GLU A 274 9.85 6.39 -11.80
N ILE A 275 8.98 7.33 -12.15
CA ILE A 275 9.35 8.74 -12.22
C ILE A 275 8.84 9.47 -10.98
N LEU A 276 9.74 10.15 -10.26
CA LEU A 276 9.44 10.90 -9.05
C LEU A 276 9.63 12.40 -9.27
N GLU A 277 8.55 13.17 -9.08
CA GLU A 277 8.58 14.63 -9.11
C GLU A 277 9.07 15.15 -7.75
N ALA A 278 10.15 15.91 -7.76
CA ALA A 278 10.74 16.44 -6.53
C ALA A 278 9.91 17.59 -5.95
N GLY A 279 9.36 18.46 -6.80
CA GLY A 279 8.70 19.70 -6.37
C GLY A 279 9.69 20.86 -6.16
N GLY A 280 10.95 20.66 -6.54
CA GLY A 280 12.01 21.65 -6.53
C GLY A 280 13.38 21.13 -6.12
N CYS A 281 14.40 21.96 -6.30
CA CYS A 281 15.80 21.60 -6.03
C CYS A 281 16.08 21.27 -4.55
N GLN A 282 15.28 21.77 -3.60
CA GLN A 282 15.49 21.49 -2.18
C GLN A 282 15.07 20.06 -1.83
N GLU A 283 13.94 19.65 -2.32
CA GLU A 283 13.36 18.32 -2.15
C GLU A 283 14.19 17.29 -2.89
N MET A 284 14.82 17.65 -4.01
CA MET A 284 15.72 16.77 -4.78
C MET A 284 16.85 16.18 -3.91
N VAL A 285 17.45 16.99 -3.03
CA VAL A 285 18.49 16.50 -2.09
C VAL A 285 17.94 15.44 -1.15
N HIS A 286 16.70 15.62 -0.69
CA HIS A 286 16.07 14.65 0.21
C HIS A 286 15.74 13.33 -0.52
N ILE A 287 15.36 13.42 -1.80
CA ILE A 287 15.15 12.25 -2.68
C ILE A 287 16.45 11.47 -2.86
N ILE A 288 17.53 12.17 -3.21
CA ILE A 288 18.86 11.56 -3.40
C ILE A 288 19.32 10.86 -2.11
N ASN A 289 19.12 11.47 -0.96
CA ASN A 289 19.50 10.88 0.32
C ASN A 289 18.62 9.69 0.71
N LEU A 290 17.30 9.77 0.48
CA LEU A 290 16.35 8.75 0.92
C LEU A 290 16.40 7.50 0.01
N PHE A 291 16.40 7.70 -1.31
CA PHE A 291 16.32 6.59 -2.26
C PHE A 291 17.69 6.14 -2.76
N GLY A 292 18.72 7.00 -2.71
CA GLY A 292 20.09 6.66 -3.13
C GLY A 292 20.81 5.72 -2.17
N LYS A 293 22.10 5.57 -2.36
CA LYS A 293 22.98 4.57 -1.74
C LYS A 293 22.95 4.51 -0.20
N ASN A 294 22.74 5.63 0.47
CA ASN A 294 22.69 5.67 1.94
C ASN A 294 21.26 5.46 2.49
N GLY A 295 20.27 5.57 1.61
CA GLY A 295 18.87 5.33 1.92
C GLY A 295 18.43 3.92 1.56
N PHE A 296 17.40 3.81 0.73
CA PHE A 296 16.88 2.51 0.28
C PHE A 296 17.76 1.84 -0.79
N ASP A 297 18.87 2.45 -1.20
CA ASP A 297 19.81 1.94 -2.21
C ASP A 297 19.13 1.50 -3.51
N ILE A 298 18.21 2.35 -3.99
CA ILE A 298 17.51 2.15 -5.25
C ILE A 298 18.31 2.89 -6.34
N PRO A 299 18.58 2.25 -7.50
CA PRO A 299 19.17 2.96 -8.63
C PRO A 299 18.40 4.22 -8.95
N LEU A 300 19.09 5.36 -9.00
CA LEU A 300 18.49 6.68 -9.11
C LEU A 300 19.22 7.51 -10.15
N THR A 301 18.47 8.03 -11.11
CA THR A 301 18.96 9.03 -12.08
C THR A 301 18.13 10.31 -11.91
N VAL A 302 18.77 11.45 -11.95
CA VAL A 302 18.17 12.76 -11.69
C VAL A 302 18.27 13.63 -12.94
N LEU A 303 17.19 14.33 -13.28
CA LEU A 303 17.17 15.35 -14.32
C LEU A 303 16.81 16.70 -13.70
N ILE A 304 17.66 17.69 -13.91
CA ILE A 304 17.48 19.05 -13.42
C ILE A 304 17.70 20.07 -14.53
N ASP A 305 17.12 21.26 -14.36
CA ASP A 305 17.42 22.40 -15.20
C ASP A 305 18.77 23.03 -14.84
N GLN A 306 19.37 23.75 -15.77
CA GLN A 306 20.72 24.35 -15.60
C GLN A 306 20.77 25.31 -14.40
N ASP A 307 19.68 26.01 -14.10
CA ASP A 307 19.63 26.97 -12.99
C ASP A 307 19.69 26.29 -11.60
N ALA A 308 19.37 25.00 -11.52
CA ALA A 308 19.44 24.19 -10.31
C ALA A 308 20.83 23.59 -10.06
N GLU A 309 21.70 23.50 -11.08
CA GLU A 309 23.01 22.83 -11.04
C GLU A 309 23.87 23.29 -9.85
N ALA A 310 24.20 24.58 -9.80
CA ALA A 310 25.07 25.13 -8.75
C ALA A 310 24.45 25.02 -7.34
N LYS A 311 23.12 25.14 -7.25
CA LYS A 311 22.37 25.04 -6.00
C LYS A 311 22.40 23.60 -5.46
N LEU A 312 22.17 22.62 -6.35
CA LEU A 312 22.18 21.21 -6.00
C LEU A 312 23.59 20.74 -5.60
N ALA A 313 24.61 21.06 -6.40
CA ALA A 313 26.00 20.73 -6.11
C ALA A 313 26.43 21.26 -4.74
N LYS A 314 26.15 22.55 -4.45
CA LYS A 314 26.43 23.15 -3.15
C LYS A 314 25.76 22.41 -2.00
N LYS A 315 24.50 22.00 -2.14
CA LYS A 315 23.76 21.27 -1.10
C LYS A 315 24.26 19.84 -0.89
N LEU A 316 24.71 19.20 -1.97
CA LEU A 316 25.33 17.88 -1.92
C LEU A 316 26.80 17.93 -1.45
N GLN A 317 27.36 19.15 -1.26
CA GLN A 317 28.74 19.41 -0.87
C GLN A 317 29.78 18.83 -1.88
N ILE A 318 29.46 18.94 -3.17
CA ILE A 318 30.29 18.53 -4.29
C ILE A 318 30.45 19.68 -5.28
N THR A 319 31.35 19.51 -6.24
CA THR A 319 31.48 20.45 -7.37
C THR A 319 30.45 20.14 -8.46
N PRO A 320 30.03 21.10 -9.30
CA PRO A 320 29.11 20.85 -10.42
C PRO A 320 29.57 19.70 -11.33
N ASP A 321 30.84 19.61 -11.64
CA ASP A 321 31.41 18.56 -12.50
C ASP A 321 31.21 17.13 -11.93
N GLN A 322 31.03 17.02 -10.61
CA GLN A 322 30.79 15.74 -9.92
C GLN A 322 29.32 15.31 -9.90
N LEU A 323 28.41 16.13 -10.43
CA LEU A 323 26.98 15.79 -10.46
C LEU A 323 26.72 14.58 -11.37
N LEU A 324 27.41 14.50 -12.50
CA LEU A 324 27.28 13.35 -13.41
C LEU A 324 27.73 12.04 -12.75
N ASP A 325 28.79 12.08 -11.91
CA ASP A 325 29.23 10.92 -11.12
C ASP A 325 28.16 10.43 -10.11
N ARG A 326 27.12 11.23 -9.90
CA ARG A 326 25.97 10.92 -9.06
C ARG A 326 24.70 10.66 -9.88
N ASN A 327 24.84 10.39 -11.17
CA ASN A 327 23.74 10.20 -12.12
C ASN A 327 22.77 11.38 -12.15
N VAL A 328 23.30 12.61 -12.05
CA VAL A 328 22.53 13.85 -12.21
C VAL A 328 22.82 14.42 -13.58
N HIS A 329 21.83 14.39 -14.44
CA HIS A 329 21.84 14.95 -15.77
C HIS A 329 21.28 16.39 -15.73
N ILE A 330 21.81 17.24 -16.58
CA ILE A 330 21.46 18.66 -16.61
C ILE A 330 20.92 18.99 -18.00
N SER A 331 19.71 19.51 -18.06
CA SER A 331 19.21 20.17 -19.27
C SER A 331 19.97 21.49 -19.42
N ARG A 332 20.84 21.59 -20.43
CA ARG A 332 21.78 22.72 -20.58
C ARG A 332 21.13 24.03 -21.01
N ALA A 333 20.01 23.91 -21.58
CA ALA A 333 19.09 25.02 -21.76
C ALA A 333 17.88 24.78 -20.95
N ASP A 334 16.84 24.81 -20.74
CA ASP A 334 15.76 24.17 -20.00
C ASP A 334 15.05 23.17 -20.92
N LEU A 335 14.25 22.28 -20.39
CA LEU A 335 13.50 21.33 -21.21
C LEU A 335 12.59 22.04 -22.22
N GLU A 336 12.13 23.25 -21.91
CA GLU A 336 11.35 24.09 -22.80
C GLU A 336 12.13 24.48 -24.06
N ASP A 337 13.41 24.82 -23.94
CA ASP A 337 14.23 25.11 -25.11
C ASP A 337 14.45 23.87 -25.98
N GLU A 338 14.66 22.71 -25.34
CA GLU A 338 14.89 21.46 -26.06
C GLU A 338 13.68 21.05 -26.88
N TYR A 339 12.46 21.06 -26.30
CA TYR A 339 11.28 20.67 -27.07
C TYR A 339 10.83 21.74 -28.09
N VAL A 340 11.08 23.04 -27.82
CA VAL A 340 10.88 24.11 -28.82
C VAL A 340 11.79 23.90 -30.01
N ALA A 341 13.08 23.59 -29.78
CA ALA A 341 14.04 23.30 -30.84
C ALA A 341 13.67 22.02 -31.63
N ALA A 342 13.27 20.95 -30.93
CA ALA A 342 12.90 19.67 -31.55
C ALA A 342 11.64 19.75 -32.40
N LEU A 343 10.61 20.49 -31.97
CA LEU A 343 9.34 20.65 -32.68
C LEU A 343 9.40 21.70 -33.79
N GLY A 344 10.27 22.69 -33.63
CA GLY A 344 10.32 23.89 -34.44
C GLY A 344 9.26 24.94 -34.04
N VAL A 345 9.68 26.21 -34.07
CA VAL A 345 8.87 27.32 -33.59
C VAL A 345 7.54 27.43 -34.33
N ASP A 346 7.55 27.40 -35.66
CA ASP A 346 6.33 27.55 -36.45
C ASP A 346 5.26 26.50 -36.10
N LYS A 347 5.65 25.25 -35.93
CA LYS A 347 4.73 24.16 -35.59
C LYS A 347 4.14 24.32 -34.20
N LEU A 348 5.00 24.59 -33.22
CA LEU A 348 4.56 24.73 -31.81
C LEU A 348 3.73 26.03 -31.62
N TRP A 349 4.16 27.15 -32.19
CA TRP A 349 3.41 28.39 -32.11
C TRP A 349 2.04 28.29 -32.78
N ASN A 350 1.95 27.67 -33.97
CA ASN A 350 0.68 27.42 -34.60
C ASN A 350 -0.24 26.55 -33.73
N ALA A 351 0.30 25.51 -33.10
CA ALA A 351 -0.45 24.65 -32.17
C ALA A 351 -0.96 25.45 -30.96
N LEU A 352 -0.12 26.26 -30.34
CA LEU A 352 -0.48 27.10 -29.19
C LEU A 352 -1.53 28.17 -29.57
N SER A 353 -1.34 28.86 -30.68
CA SER A 353 -2.22 29.95 -31.13
C SER A 353 -3.61 29.48 -31.57
N THR A 354 -3.72 28.25 -32.01
CA THR A 354 -4.99 27.63 -32.41
C THR A 354 -5.64 26.78 -31.32
N SER A 355 -4.93 26.53 -30.21
CA SER A 355 -5.44 25.75 -29.08
C SER A 355 -6.61 26.46 -28.39
N PRO A 356 -7.70 25.77 -28.05
CA PRO A 356 -8.82 26.34 -27.29
C PRO A 356 -8.43 26.72 -25.86
N THR A 357 -7.28 26.32 -25.39
CA THR A 357 -6.75 26.62 -24.04
C THR A 357 -6.35 28.09 -23.93
N PHE A 358 -5.86 28.71 -25.02
CA PHE A 358 -5.47 30.10 -25.05
C PHE A 358 -6.59 30.97 -25.59
N LYS A 359 -6.97 31.98 -24.83
CA LYS A 359 -7.96 32.96 -25.31
C LYS A 359 -7.34 33.85 -26.42
N PRO A 360 -8.12 34.28 -27.42
CA PRO A 360 -7.60 35.17 -28.48
C PRO A 360 -6.87 36.39 -27.98
N ASN A 361 -7.30 36.96 -26.85
CA ASN A 361 -6.64 38.14 -26.24
C ASN A 361 -5.24 37.81 -25.69
N GLN A 362 -5.01 36.57 -25.21
CA GLN A 362 -3.70 36.13 -24.73
C GLN A 362 -2.72 36.02 -25.90
N ILE A 363 -3.15 35.40 -26.98
CA ILE A 363 -2.34 35.27 -28.21
C ILE A 363 -2.00 36.68 -28.76
N THR A 364 -3.00 37.61 -28.80
CA THR A 364 -2.76 38.98 -29.21
C THR A 364 -1.75 39.69 -28.29
N ASN A 365 -1.79 39.43 -26.99
CA ASN A 365 -0.83 40.06 -26.07
C ASN A 365 0.57 39.48 -26.28
N PHE A 366 0.72 38.16 -26.50
CA PHE A 366 2.01 37.54 -26.79
C PHE A 366 2.62 38.09 -28.08
N THR A 367 1.85 38.22 -29.17
CA THR A 367 2.36 38.78 -30.44
C THR A 367 2.77 40.24 -30.28
N LYS A 368 2.08 41.03 -29.44
CA LYS A 368 2.51 42.38 -29.11
C LYS A 368 3.79 42.43 -28.28
N GLN A 369 3.93 41.52 -27.33
CA GLN A 369 5.12 41.40 -26.47
C GLN A 369 6.35 41.02 -27.27
N PHE A 370 6.22 40.09 -28.21
CA PHE A 370 7.30 39.65 -29.09
C PHE A 370 7.62 40.64 -30.20
N ASN A 371 6.73 41.61 -30.46
CA ASN A 371 6.85 42.53 -31.57
C ASN A 371 6.93 41.87 -32.98
N HIS A 372 6.51 40.60 -33.07
CA HIS A 372 6.47 39.76 -34.27
C HIS A 372 5.18 38.96 -34.31
N SER A 373 4.79 38.48 -35.48
CA SER A 373 3.64 37.57 -35.64
C SER A 373 3.95 36.15 -35.20
N VAL A 374 5.23 35.73 -35.27
CA VAL A 374 5.77 34.45 -34.84
C VAL A 374 6.94 34.76 -33.93
N PRO A 375 7.00 34.21 -32.69
CA PRO A 375 8.11 34.45 -31.77
C PRO A 375 9.40 33.83 -32.30
N ASP A 376 10.56 34.28 -31.79
CA ASP A 376 11.81 33.55 -31.96
C ASP A 376 11.88 32.33 -30.99
N PRO A 377 12.82 31.39 -31.17
CA PRO A 377 12.93 30.21 -30.30
C PRO A 377 13.04 30.55 -28.81
N SER A 378 13.79 31.57 -28.44
CA SER A 378 14.01 31.96 -27.04
C SER A 378 12.76 32.63 -26.43
N GLU A 379 12.05 33.44 -27.22
CA GLU A 379 10.79 34.05 -26.81
C GLU A 379 9.72 32.98 -26.57
N LEU A 380 9.63 31.98 -27.46
CA LEU A 380 8.69 30.89 -27.31
C LEU A 380 9.02 29.99 -26.11
N ALA A 381 10.29 29.67 -25.90
CA ALA A 381 10.73 28.93 -24.74
C ALA A 381 10.44 29.68 -23.42
N THR A 382 10.66 31.01 -23.42
CA THR A 382 10.31 31.89 -22.29
C THR A 382 8.82 31.86 -21.97
N LEU A 383 7.97 31.90 -23.00
CA LEU A 383 6.52 31.72 -22.82
C LEU A 383 6.18 30.35 -22.23
N CYS A 384 6.84 29.29 -22.72
CA CYS A 384 6.62 27.94 -22.25
C CYS A 384 7.07 27.72 -20.78
N ARG A 385 8.03 28.51 -20.27
CA ARG A 385 8.47 28.49 -18.87
C ARG A 385 7.54 29.24 -17.92
N ASP A 386 6.69 30.14 -18.46
CA ASP A 386 5.80 30.93 -17.64
C ASP A 386 4.87 30.06 -16.82
N LYS A 387 4.80 30.28 -15.52
CA LYS A 387 4.04 29.45 -14.56
C LYS A 387 2.57 29.27 -14.94
N ASP A 388 1.98 30.29 -15.56
CA ASP A 388 0.57 30.23 -15.95
C ASP A 388 0.34 29.37 -17.19
N TYR A 389 1.38 29.10 -17.98
CA TYR A 389 1.29 28.42 -19.27
C TYR A 389 2.11 27.14 -19.36
N LYS A 390 3.10 26.95 -18.49
CA LYS A 390 4.07 25.85 -18.53
C LYS A 390 3.40 24.48 -18.77
N THR A 391 2.40 24.14 -17.97
CA THR A 391 1.69 22.86 -18.11
C THR A 391 0.98 22.71 -19.47
N HIS A 392 0.32 23.77 -19.94
CA HIS A 392 -0.37 23.72 -21.22
C HIS A 392 0.57 23.59 -22.41
N CYS A 393 1.69 24.31 -22.36
CA CYS A 393 2.74 24.21 -23.38
C CYS A 393 3.34 22.81 -23.41
N ALA A 394 3.66 22.21 -22.26
CA ALA A 394 4.20 20.86 -22.17
C ALA A 394 3.21 19.81 -22.70
N VAL A 395 1.92 19.90 -22.35
CA VAL A 395 0.87 18.98 -22.86
C VAL A 395 0.77 19.07 -24.38
N LEU A 396 0.78 20.28 -24.94
CA LEU A 396 0.74 20.47 -26.39
C LEU A 396 2.02 19.95 -27.04
N ALA A 397 3.20 20.30 -26.49
CA ALA A 397 4.46 19.77 -26.99
C ALA A 397 4.44 18.23 -27.04
N CYS A 398 4.07 17.57 -25.95
CA CYS A 398 3.96 16.11 -25.89
C CYS A 398 3.01 15.53 -26.96
N SER A 399 1.90 16.22 -27.28
CA SER A 399 0.94 15.78 -28.29
C SER A 399 1.46 15.86 -29.72
N PHE A 400 2.40 16.78 -29.99
CA PHE A 400 2.99 16.98 -31.31
C PHE A 400 4.35 16.32 -31.53
N LEU A 401 4.94 15.72 -30.49
CA LEU A 401 6.16 14.94 -30.62
C LEU A 401 5.92 13.70 -31.50
N THR A 402 6.90 13.39 -32.34
CA THR A 402 7.04 12.17 -33.12
C THR A 402 8.29 11.41 -32.67
N PRO A 403 8.48 10.14 -33.04
CA PRO A 403 9.72 9.42 -32.73
C PRO A 403 11.00 10.17 -33.12
N GLU A 404 10.97 10.84 -34.29
CA GLU A 404 12.11 11.59 -34.82
C GLU A 404 12.40 12.83 -33.97
N THR A 405 11.38 13.60 -33.58
CA THR A 405 11.56 14.82 -32.77
C THR A 405 11.82 14.47 -31.31
N ALA A 406 11.24 13.39 -30.78
CA ALA A 406 11.53 12.91 -29.44
C ALA A 406 13.00 12.52 -29.26
N SER A 407 13.62 11.91 -30.30
CA SER A 407 15.04 11.57 -30.27
C SER A 407 15.97 12.78 -30.22
N GLN A 408 15.48 13.98 -30.51
CA GLN A 408 16.24 15.25 -30.48
C GLN A 408 16.22 15.92 -29.10
N ILE A 409 15.40 15.48 -28.16
CA ILE A 409 15.38 15.99 -26.79
C ILE A 409 16.54 15.34 -26.02
N THR A 410 17.70 16.00 -26.03
CA THR A 410 18.99 15.41 -25.68
C THR A 410 19.04 14.99 -24.22
N SER A 411 18.70 15.86 -23.28
CA SER A 411 18.83 15.60 -21.85
C SER A 411 17.95 14.42 -21.38
N VAL A 412 16.71 14.36 -21.91
CA VAL A 412 15.80 13.24 -21.61
C VAL A 412 16.32 11.92 -22.20
N ASN A 413 16.84 11.95 -23.43
CA ASN A 413 17.41 10.74 -24.03
C ASN A 413 18.70 10.28 -23.32
N GLU A 414 19.52 11.17 -22.79
CA GLU A 414 20.67 10.83 -21.94
C GLU A 414 20.24 10.10 -20.67
N VAL A 415 19.24 10.62 -19.95
CA VAL A 415 18.63 9.97 -18.79
C VAL A 415 18.08 8.58 -19.15
N LEU A 416 17.30 8.50 -20.22
CA LEU A 416 16.73 7.22 -20.65
C LEU A 416 17.78 6.21 -21.10
N ASN A 417 18.86 6.65 -21.73
CA ASN A 417 19.97 5.77 -22.10
C ASN A 417 20.70 5.23 -20.86
N GLU A 418 20.92 6.05 -19.83
CA GLU A 418 21.50 5.63 -18.56
C GLU A 418 20.66 4.57 -17.87
N VAL A 419 19.34 4.79 -17.82
CA VAL A 419 18.40 3.93 -17.11
C VAL A 419 18.18 2.58 -17.82
N PHE A 420 18.29 2.55 -19.15
CA PHE A 420 18.08 1.35 -19.98
C PHE A 420 19.40 0.68 -20.42
N SER A 421 20.58 1.16 -19.94
CA SER A 421 21.87 0.52 -20.19
C SER A 421 22.06 -0.68 -19.26
#